data_32a277b72c315eb1c742ae1209dca6a2
#
_entry.id   32a277b72c315eb1c742ae1209dca6a2
#
_cell.length_a   1.000
_cell.length_b   1.000
_cell.length_c   1.000
_cell.angle_alpha   90.00
_cell.angle_beta   90.00
_cell.angle_gamma   90.00
#
_symmetry.space_group_name_H-M   'P 1'
#
loop_
_entity.id
_entity.type
_entity.pdbx_description
1 polymer ?
#
loop_
_entity_poly.entity_id
_entity_poly.type
_entity_poly.pdbx_seq_one_letter_code
_entity_poly.pdbx_strand_id
1 'polypeptide(L)'
;MKLKMIPIALAALITATAATAPVGASVFHAWEVTNVSWGDLLNVRRWPASYSQKQSAYPNGTVLSLTGRCKGGLMLDDIAHLPDWQKRQAVRYKWCEVWHDPANNGQWKTGWVYMKYMRPN
;
A
#
# COMPACT_ATOMS: atom_id res chain seq x y z
N MET A 1 -34.79 -6.20 -28.17
CA MET A 1 -34.41 -6.13 -27.84
C MET A 1 -33.86 -6.07 -27.34
N LYS A 2 -33.88 -6.07 -27.20
CA LYS A 2 -33.38 -6.11 -26.69
C LYS A 2 -32.53 -5.97 -26.11
N LEU A 3 -32.57 -6.02 -26.03
CA LEU A 3 -31.73 -6.07 -25.50
C LEU A 3 -31.06 -5.75 -25.05
N LYS A 4 -31.18 -5.65 -25.04
CA LYS A 4 -30.52 -5.50 -24.53
C LYS A 4 -29.85 -5.32 -23.91
N MET A 5 -29.97 -5.39 -23.74
CA MET A 5 -29.33 -5.41 -23.08
C MET A 5 -28.63 -5.31 -22.55
N ILE A 6 -28.70 -5.33 -22.51
CA ILE A 6 -28.01 -5.37 -21.89
C ILE A 6 -27.25 -5.29 -21.39
N PRO A 7 -27.30 -5.23 -21.45
CA PRO A 7 -26.47 -5.24 -20.77
C PRO A 7 -25.86 -5.07 -20.25
N ILE A 8 -25.85 -5.12 -20.05
CA ILE A 8 -25.24 -5.09 -19.42
C ILE A 8 -24.56 -5.08 -18.88
N ALA A 9 -24.73 -5.14 -18.84
CA ALA A 9 -24.14 -5.32 -18.22
C ALA A 9 -23.46 -5.21 -17.82
N LEU A 10 -23.47 -5.24 -17.77
CA LEU A 10 -22.77 -5.30 -17.28
C LEU A 10 -22.22 -5.10 -16.79
N ALA A 11 -22.39 -5.13 -16.86
CA ALA A 11 -21.84 -5.15 -16.20
C ALA A 11 -21.31 -5.11 -15.69
N ALA A 12 -21.32 -5.18 -15.63
CA ALA A 12 -20.77 -5.32 -14.91
C ALA A 12 -20.14 -5.27 -14.57
N LEU A 13 -20.06 -5.37 -14.38
CA LEU A 13 -19.36 -5.46 -13.89
C LEU A 13 -18.72 -5.34 -13.46
N ILE A 14 -18.75 -5.42 -13.51
CA ILE A 14 -18.17 -5.36 -12.94
C ILE A 14 -17.64 -5.44 -12.49
N THR A 15 -17.53 -5.68 -12.18
CA THR A 15 -17.06 -5.75 -11.55
C THR A 15 -16.40 -5.94 -11.17
N ALA A 16 -16.32 -6.29 -11.01
CA ALA A 16 -15.71 -6.39 -10.47
C ALA A 16 -14.94 -6.37 -10.15
N THR A 17 -14.82 -6.41 -9.85
CA THR A 17 -14.06 -6.26 -9.48
C THR A 17 -13.47 -6.35 -8.74
N ALA A 18 -13.78 -6.53 -8.54
CA ALA A 18 -13.32 -6.44 -7.87
C ALA A 18 -12.56 -6.76 -7.08
N ALA A 19 -12.79 -7.40 -6.82
CA ALA A 19 -12.17 -7.76 -5.97
C ALA A 19 -11.13 -7.37 -5.57
N THR A 20 -11.21 -6.93 -5.51
CA THR A 20 -10.10 -6.80 -5.37
C THR A 20 -9.79 -6.23 -4.23
N ALA A 21 -8.99 -6.39 -3.91
CA ALA A 21 -8.26 -5.93 -2.94
C ALA A 21 -8.73 -4.68 -2.43
N PRO A 22 -8.29 -4.24 -1.34
CA PRO A 22 -8.83 -3.08 -0.69
C PRO A 22 -8.59 -1.84 -1.51
N VAL A 23 -9.34 -1.70 -2.56
CA VAL A 23 -9.23 -0.60 -3.49
C VAL A 23 -9.38 0.73 -2.78
N GLY A 24 -10.29 0.80 -1.81
CA GLY A 24 -10.48 2.02 -1.06
C GLY A 24 -9.25 2.46 -0.32
N ALA A 25 -8.53 1.51 0.28
CA ALA A 25 -7.29 1.83 0.98
C ALA A 25 -6.24 2.35 0.02
N SER A 26 -6.14 1.78 -1.16
CA SER A 26 -5.18 2.22 -2.17
C SER A 26 -5.39 3.67 -2.57
N VAL A 27 -6.64 4.09 -2.66
CA VAL A 27 -6.98 5.44 -3.08
C VAL A 27 -6.48 6.47 -2.08
N PHE A 28 -6.56 6.16 -0.80
CA PHE A 28 -6.28 7.14 0.24
C PHE A 28 -4.85 7.10 0.76
N HIS A 29 -4.18 5.97 0.66
CA HIS A 29 -2.88 5.79 1.30
C HIS A 29 -1.87 5.14 0.36
N ALA A 30 -1.80 5.64 -0.86
CA ALA A 30 -0.78 5.20 -1.81
C ALA A 30 0.54 5.91 -1.51
N TRP A 31 1.58 5.15 -1.26
CA TRP A 31 2.92 5.67 -1.00
C TRP A 31 3.91 4.96 -1.90
N GLU A 32 4.98 5.65 -2.24
CA GLU A 32 5.98 5.16 -3.18
C GLU A 32 7.29 4.88 -2.45
N VAL A 33 7.93 3.77 -2.78
CA VAL A 33 9.27 3.44 -2.27
C VAL A 33 10.27 4.43 -2.84
N THR A 34 11.10 5.02 -1.97
CA THR A 34 12.09 6.01 -2.36
C THR A 34 13.31 5.92 -1.44
N ASN A 35 14.40 6.53 -1.89
CA ASN A 35 15.57 6.73 -1.06
C ASN A 35 16.28 5.44 -0.62
N VAL A 36 15.97 4.34 -1.29
CA VAL A 36 16.70 3.08 -1.10
C VAL A 36 17.99 3.18 -1.92
N SER A 37 19.11 2.69 -1.38
CA SER A 37 20.39 2.72 -2.07
C SER A 37 20.32 2.02 -3.42
N TRP A 38 21.09 2.50 -4.38
CA TRP A 38 21.13 1.90 -5.71
C TRP A 38 21.42 0.40 -5.61
N GLY A 39 20.60 -0.39 -6.31
CA GLY A 39 20.76 -1.83 -6.32
C GLY A 39 20.16 -2.54 -5.10
N ASP A 40 19.53 -1.79 -4.19
CA ASP A 40 18.92 -2.34 -3.00
C ASP A 40 17.41 -2.29 -3.09
N LEU A 41 16.72 -2.90 -2.13
CA LEU A 41 15.27 -3.02 -2.10
C LEU A 41 14.75 -2.71 -0.70
N LEU A 42 13.52 -2.19 -0.63
CA LEU A 42 12.83 -2.01 0.64
C LEU A 42 12.17 -3.33 1.03
N ASN A 43 12.50 -3.83 2.22
CA ASN A 43 11.92 -5.08 2.71
C ASN A 43 10.53 -4.85 3.31
N VAL A 44 9.60 -5.73 2.97
CA VAL A 44 8.32 -5.85 3.65
C VAL A 44 8.44 -7.00 4.63
N ARG A 45 8.15 -6.73 5.90
CA ARG A 45 8.37 -7.68 6.98
C ARG A 45 7.07 -8.09 7.64
N ARG A 46 7.08 -9.26 8.26
CA ARG A 46 5.89 -9.81 8.92
C ARG A 46 5.45 -8.96 10.11
N TRP A 47 6.40 -8.41 10.87
CA TRP A 47 6.16 -7.59 12.04
C TRP A 47 6.90 -6.27 11.90
N PRO A 48 6.49 -5.22 12.61
CA PRO A 48 7.11 -3.91 12.49
C PRO A 48 8.46 -3.84 13.23
N ALA A 49 9.43 -4.59 12.76
CA ALA A 49 10.76 -4.62 13.35
C ALA A 49 11.77 -5.09 12.30
N SER A 50 12.98 -4.54 12.37
CA SER A 50 14.03 -4.83 11.40
C SER A 50 14.55 -6.27 11.47
N TYR A 51 14.33 -6.96 12.58
CA TYR A 51 14.74 -8.36 12.76
C TYR A 51 13.63 -9.34 12.40
N SER A 52 12.48 -8.85 11.98
CA SER A 52 11.35 -9.68 11.63
C SER A 52 11.56 -10.37 10.27
N GLN A 53 10.83 -11.44 10.04
CA GLN A 53 10.89 -12.20 8.80
C GLN A 53 10.50 -11.34 7.60
N LYS A 54 11.29 -11.40 6.54
CA LYS A 54 10.97 -10.74 5.28
C LYS A 54 9.90 -11.52 4.55
N GLN A 55 8.91 -10.82 4.04
CA GLN A 55 7.89 -11.39 3.18
C GLN A 55 8.20 -11.15 1.70
N SER A 56 8.74 -9.98 1.39
CA SER A 56 9.10 -9.57 0.04
C SER A 56 9.95 -8.31 0.11
N ALA A 57 10.33 -7.80 -1.06
CA ALA A 57 11.12 -6.57 -1.15
C ALA A 57 10.80 -5.87 -2.47
N TYR A 58 10.87 -4.54 -2.48
CA TYR A 58 10.47 -3.73 -3.62
C TYR A 58 11.46 -2.62 -3.91
N PRO A 59 11.72 -2.33 -5.19
CA PRO A 59 12.65 -1.27 -5.57
C PRO A 59 12.03 0.13 -5.46
N ASN A 60 12.88 1.14 -5.53
CA ASN A 60 12.44 2.52 -5.66
C ASN A 60 11.44 2.64 -6.81
N GLY A 61 10.41 3.45 -6.60
CA GLY A 61 9.37 3.68 -7.59
C GLY A 61 8.16 2.77 -7.45
N THR A 62 8.25 1.71 -6.63
CA THR A 62 7.09 0.85 -6.39
C THR A 62 6.08 1.58 -5.53
N VAL A 63 4.83 1.59 -5.97
CA VAL A 63 3.73 2.17 -5.18
C VAL A 63 3.06 1.06 -4.39
N LEU A 64 2.94 1.27 -3.10
CA LEU A 64 2.29 0.33 -2.19
C LEU A 64 1.07 0.99 -1.55
N SER A 65 0.06 0.20 -1.29
CA SER A 65 -1.15 0.66 -0.59
C SER A 65 -0.96 0.42 0.90
N LEU A 66 -1.00 1.48 1.68
CA LEU A 66 -0.93 1.36 3.12
C LEU A 66 -2.32 1.18 3.70
N THR A 67 -2.40 0.41 4.79
CA THR A 67 -3.69 0.18 5.45
C THR A 67 -4.16 1.40 6.24
N GLY A 68 -3.25 2.31 6.54
CA GLY A 68 -3.51 3.47 7.38
C GLY A 68 -2.96 3.32 8.79
N ARG A 69 -2.54 2.12 9.16
CA ARG A 69 -2.09 1.82 10.51
C ARG A 69 -0.58 1.80 10.60
N CYS A 70 -0.05 2.49 11.60
CA CYS A 70 1.38 2.51 11.89
C CYS A 70 1.62 2.07 13.33
N LYS A 71 2.84 1.58 13.59
CA LYS A 71 3.24 1.19 14.93
C LYS A 71 3.21 2.43 15.85
N GLY A 72 2.81 2.23 17.09
CA GLY A 72 2.76 3.32 18.07
C GLY A 72 1.44 4.07 18.06
N GLY A 73 0.42 3.56 17.38
CA GLY A 73 -0.91 4.15 17.42
C GLY A 73 -1.14 5.27 16.43
N LEU A 74 -0.15 5.61 15.60
CA LEU A 74 -0.36 6.61 14.57
C LEU A 74 -1.25 6.04 13.46
N MET A 75 -2.25 6.82 13.05
CA MET A 75 -3.09 6.51 11.91
C MET A 75 -2.82 7.52 10.80
N LEU A 76 -2.64 7.04 9.58
CA LEU A 76 -2.34 7.94 8.46
C LEU A 76 -3.47 8.93 8.18
N ASP A 77 -4.70 8.57 8.53
CA ASP A 77 -5.83 9.51 8.40
C ASP A 77 -5.63 10.77 9.22
N ASP A 78 -4.93 10.66 10.35
CA ASP A 78 -4.72 11.80 11.25
C ASP A 78 -3.78 12.84 10.65
N ILE A 79 -2.95 12.43 9.69
CA ILE A 79 -1.99 13.33 9.05
C ILE A 79 -2.29 13.56 7.57
N ALA A 80 -3.42 13.04 7.07
CA ALA A 80 -3.74 13.10 5.64
C ALA A 80 -3.87 14.54 5.12
N HIS A 81 -4.19 15.48 5.99
CA HIS A 81 -4.35 16.89 5.62
C HIS A 81 -3.04 17.65 5.51
N LEU A 82 -1.93 17.04 5.94
CA LEU A 82 -0.63 17.72 5.94
C LEU A 82 0.00 17.73 4.54
N PRO A 83 0.88 18.69 4.26
CA PRO A 83 1.70 18.64 3.06
C PRO A 83 2.61 17.41 3.06
N ASP A 84 3.04 16.98 1.89
CA ASP A 84 3.80 15.73 1.75
C ASP A 84 5.04 15.68 2.63
N TRP A 85 5.79 16.79 2.72
CA TRP A 85 7.01 16.81 3.52
C TRP A 85 6.74 16.62 5.02
N GLN A 86 5.61 17.15 5.50
CA GLN A 86 5.21 16.94 6.89
C GLN A 86 4.71 15.53 7.14
N LYS A 87 3.98 14.95 6.19
CA LYS A 87 3.60 13.54 6.28
C LYS A 87 4.84 12.67 6.41
N ARG A 88 5.84 12.92 5.57
CA ARG A 88 7.09 12.15 5.62
C ARG A 88 7.79 12.28 6.96
N GLN A 89 7.84 13.48 7.51
CA GLN A 89 8.44 13.69 8.82
C GLN A 89 7.71 12.97 9.93
N ALA A 90 6.38 12.99 9.88
CA ALA A 90 5.55 12.39 10.92
C ALA A 90 5.78 10.88 11.03
N VAL A 91 6.11 10.21 9.92
CA VAL A 91 6.27 8.75 9.89
C VAL A 91 7.70 8.29 9.70
N ARG A 92 8.67 9.20 9.60
CA ARG A 92 10.03 8.90 9.15
C ARG A 92 10.68 7.74 9.89
N TYR A 93 10.46 7.64 11.18
CA TYR A 93 11.07 6.61 12.02
C TYR A 93 10.06 5.59 12.51
N LYS A 94 8.95 5.44 11.78
CA LYS A 94 7.88 4.54 12.16
C LYS A 94 7.76 3.41 11.13
N TRP A 95 7.18 2.33 11.58
CA TRP A 95 6.78 1.22 10.72
C TRP A 95 5.29 1.37 10.43
N CYS A 96 4.90 1.20 9.16
CA CYS A 96 3.50 1.25 8.78
C CYS A 96 3.13 -0.01 7.99
N GLU A 97 1.87 -0.39 8.10
CA GLU A 97 1.37 -1.61 7.50
C GLU A 97 0.98 -1.37 6.04
N VAL A 98 1.35 -2.30 5.18
CA VAL A 98 1.04 -2.22 3.75
C VAL A 98 0.32 -3.46 3.28
N TRP A 99 -0.43 -3.30 2.19
CA TRP A 99 -0.96 -4.40 1.41
C TRP A 99 0.01 -4.73 0.29
N HIS A 100 0.28 -6.02 0.07
CA HIS A 100 1.09 -6.42 -1.06
C HIS A 100 0.74 -7.84 -1.49
N ASP A 101 1.18 -8.19 -2.70
CA ASP A 101 0.95 -9.51 -3.29
C ASP A 101 2.32 -10.10 -3.65
N PRO A 102 3.04 -10.67 -2.68
CA PRO A 102 4.42 -11.10 -2.90
C PRO A 102 4.57 -12.23 -3.90
N ALA A 103 3.56 -13.08 -4.03
CA ALA A 103 3.61 -14.19 -4.99
C ALA A 103 3.06 -13.80 -6.36
N ASN A 104 2.57 -12.57 -6.50
CA ASN A 104 1.97 -12.07 -7.74
C ASN A 104 0.87 -13.00 -8.27
N ASN A 105 0.03 -13.46 -7.36
CA ASN A 105 -1.02 -14.43 -7.68
C ASN A 105 -2.42 -13.98 -7.27
N GLY A 106 -2.58 -12.71 -6.93
CA GLY A 106 -3.86 -12.16 -6.51
C GLY A 106 -4.21 -12.40 -5.05
N GLN A 107 -3.33 -13.05 -4.30
CA GLN A 107 -3.54 -13.28 -2.86
C GLN A 107 -2.81 -12.19 -2.07
N TRP A 108 -3.55 -11.18 -1.70
CA TRP A 108 -3.01 -10.04 -0.97
C TRP A 108 -2.85 -10.35 0.50
N LYS A 109 -1.80 -9.82 1.09
CA LYS A 109 -1.54 -9.94 2.51
C LYS A 109 -0.96 -8.64 3.04
N THR A 110 -0.94 -8.51 4.36
CA THR A 110 -0.35 -7.35 5.01
C THR A 110 1.07 -7.64 5.44
N GLY A 111 1.85 -6.59 5.49
CA GLY A 111 3.21 -6.62 6.02
C GLY A 111 3.58 -5.23 6.49
N TRP A 112 4.81 -5.04 6.93
CA TRP A 112 5.26 -3.80 7.54
C TRP A 112 6.51 -3.28 6.84
N VAL A 113 6.54 -1.96 6.60
CA VAL A 113 7.69 -1.29 5.99
C VAL A 113 8.16 -0.15 6.88
N TYR A 114 9.46 0.13 6.80
CA TYR A 114 10.05 1.27 7.51
C TYR A 114 9.87 2.52 6.64
N MET A 115 9.16 3.50 7.18
CA MET A 115 8.66 4.65 6.40
C MET A 115 9.74 5.67 6.03
N LYS A 116 10.95 5.52 6.55
CA LYS A 116 12.09 6.32 6.08
C LYS A 116 12.26 6.22 4.55
N TYR A 117 11.86 5.09 3.99
CA TYR A 117 12.03 4.78 2.57
C TYR A 117 10.73 4.88 1.77
N MET A 118 9.78 5.67 2.27
CA MET A 118 8.50 5.87 1.60
C MET A 118 8.19 7.36 1.48
N ARG A 119 7.45 7.71 0.45
CA ARG A 119 6.91 9.07 0.30
C ARG A 119 5.47 8.98 -0.20
N PRO A 120 4.62 9.97 0.10
CA PRO A 120 3.28 10.01 -0.48
C PRO A 120 3.36 10.03 -2.00
N ASN A 121 2.46 9.31 -2.63
CA ASN A 121 2.43 9.23 -4.08
C ASN A 121 1.40 10.20 -4.65
#